data_f9839b9cdf67c5163a71e21feea3a3a3
#
_entry.id   f9839b9cdf67c5163a71e21feea3a3a3
#
_cell.length_a   1.000
_cell.length_b   1.000
_cell.length_c   1.000
_cell.angle_alpha   90.00
_cell.angle_beta   90.00
_cell.angle_gamma   90.00
#
_symmetry.space_group_name_H-M   'P 1'
#
loop_
_entity.id
_entity.type
_entity.pdbx_description
1 polymer ?
#
loop_
_entity_poly.entity_id
_entity_poly.type
_entity_poly.pdbx_seq_one_letter_code
_entity_poly.pdbx_strand_id
1 'polypeptide(L)'
;MTTPETVALPEEVAEVEALVERASAAQAAIADYTQQQVDELIKAMVWSCAQPGVAEELAQQTLDETQLGDYNGKFAKISVKTRATLMDILPDKSVGIIEEDLERNIIKICKPVGVIGALSPSTNPEATPVIKSINAVKGRNAIIIAPHPRAKFINMTIVNKMRDAIVKMGAPADLVQTMAQPSIGKTEELMRQCDRVLATGGPGMVTAAYSSGTPALGVGAGNAVITVDDTADLVDTAEKIRISKTLDLAASCSADNSVIAFASIYDALLKNLVAEGGYVASSEEADKIAAVLWHDGALNTAAVVKQPQVLAEMSGFSIAEDRKFIIVPYEGVGREHPFSGEKLSAVMAYYKVADISEAVVLTNAIQEYQGMGHSCGIYSNSDDNIINLASGTKTSRVMVNQPQAPSNSGNLWNGMRQTFSLGCGSWGGNSTNENINWEHLVNITWVSKPLKKAKTLPSDDELFGGVIEKLA
;
A
#
# COMPACT_ATOMS: atom_id res chain seq x y z
N MET A 1 -16.32 15.09 -12.14
CA MET A 1 -15.85 16.49 -12.31
C MET A 1 -14.36 16.40 -12.58
N THR A 2 -13.92 16.78 -13.76
CA THR A 2 -12.49 16.87 -14.10
C THR A 2 -11.89 17.99 -13.26
N THR A 3 -10.95 17.66 -12.38
CA THR A 3 -10.07 18.66 -11.74
C THR A 3 -9.45 19.50 -12.85
N PRO A 4 -9.45 20.85 -12.77
CA PRO A 4 -8.74 21.66 -13.76
C PRO A 4 -7.26 21.24 -13.75
N GLU A 5 -6.71 20.96 -14.94
CA GLU A 5 -5.26 20.74 -15.11
C GLU A 5 -4.53 21.96 -14.53
N THR A 6 -3.74 21.72 -13.51
CA THR A 6 -2.85 22.74 -12.95
C THR A 6 -1.67 22.83 -13.90
N VAL A 7 -1.66 23.82 -14.77
CA VAL A 7 -0.53 24.04 -15.68
C VAL A 7 0.68 24.41 -14.85
N ALA A 8 1.75 23.61 -14.90
CA ALA A 8 3.02 23.91 -14.24
C ALA A 8 3.60 25.24 -14.77
N LEU A 9 4.16 26.04 -13.89
CA LEU A 9 4.85 27.27 -14.26
C LEU A 9 6.14 26.92 -15.04
N PRO A 10 6.60 27.77 -15.97
CA PRO A 10 7.84 27.50 -16.74
C PRO A 10 9.05 27.19 -15.87
N GLU A 11 9.19 27.84 -14.70
CA GLU A 11 10.23 27.58 -13.73
C GLU A 11 10.10 26.21 -13.04
N GLU A 12 8.86 25.73 -12.82
CA GLU A 12 8.58 24.40 -12.29
C GLU A 12 8.94 23.31 -13.29
N VAL A 13 8.64 23.54 -14.57
CA VAL A 13 9.03 22.66 -15.69
C VAL A 13 10.55 22.52 -15.76
N ALA A 14 11.27 23.65 -15.78
CA ALA A 14 12.75 23.66 -15.85
C ALA A 14 13.39 22.95 -14.64
N GLU A 15 12.84 23.12 -13.44
CA GLU A 15 13.34 22.43 -12.24
C GLU A 15 13.16 20.91 -12.36
N VAL A 16 12.01 20.44 -12.85
CA VAL A 16 11.74 19.02 -13.06
C VAL A 16 12.62 18.45 -14.17
N GLU A 17 12.78 19.15 -15.30
CA GLU A 17 13.69 18.76 -16.38
C GLU A 17 15.11 18.53 -15.85
N ALA A 18 15.64 19.46 -15.06
CA ALA A 18 16.96 19.32 -14.47
C ALA A 18 17.08 18.13 -13.50
N LEU A 19 16.02 17.77 -12.78
CA LEU A 19 15.98 16.57 -11.94
C LEU A 19 16.01 15.30 -12.81
N VAL A 20 15.20 15.25 -13.86
CA VAL A 20 15.10 14.09 -14.77
C VAL A 20 16.40 13.89 -15.56
N GLU A 21 17.02 14.95 -16.06
CA GLU A 21 18.32 14.89 -16.73
C GLU A 21 19.42 14.29 -15.84
N ARG A 22 19.54 14.76 -14.58
CA ARG A 22 20.51 14.20 -13.63
C ARG A 22 20.19 12.74 -13.27
N ALA A 23 18.92 12.39 -13.09
CA ALA A 23 18.49 11.02 -12.83
C ALA A 23 18.82 10.10 -14.01
N SER A 24 18.59 10.55 -15.25
CA SER A 24 18.89 9.79 -16.47
C SER A 24 20.40 9.56 -16.62
N ALA A 25 21.22 10.57 -16.36
CA ALA A 25 22.67 10.44 -16.37
C ALA A 25 23.17 9.46 -15.30
N ALA A 26 22.60 9.52 -14.09
CA ALA A 26 22.94 8.63 -13.00
C ALA A 26 22.51 7.17 -13.31
N GLN A 27 21.33 6.97 -13.90
CA GLN A 27 20.84 5.67 -14.33
C GLN A 27 21.75 5.07 -15.42
N ALA A 28 22.16 5.85 -16.40
CA ALA A 28 23.08 5.42 -17.45
C ALA A 28 24.44 4.97 -16.89
N ALA A 29 24.94 5.64 -15.85
CA ALA A 29 26.21 5.31 -15.20
C ALA A 29 26.20 3.93 -14.48
N ILE A 30 25.04 3.41 -14.13
CA ILE A 30 24.88 2.06 -13.50
C ILE A 30 24.31 1.02 -14.45
N ALA A 31 24.20 1.32 -15.75
CA ALA A 31 23.58 0.42 -16.72
C ALA A 31 24.24 -0.98 -16.76
N ASP A 32 25.57 -1.01 -16.58
CA ASP A 32 26.37 -2.23 -16.62
C ASP A 32 26.68 -2.84 -15.22
N TYR A 33 26.05 -2.33 -14.16
CA TYR A 33 26.26 -2.87 -12.82
C TYR A 33 25.82 -4.32 -12.74
N THR A 34 26.67 -5.13 -12.11
CA THR A 34 26.39 -6.53 -11.80
C THR A 34 25.33 -6.66 -10.73
N GLN A 35 24.74 -7.86 -10.59
CA GLN A 35 23.79 -8.15 -9.51
C GLN A 35 24.40 -7.82 -8.13
N GLN A 36 25.67 -8.19 -7.90
CA GLN A 36 26.34 -7.92 -6.62
C GLN A 36 26.45 -6.42 -6.34
N GLN A 37 26.85 -5.60 -7.31
CA GLN A 37 26.95 -4.15 -7.14
C GLN A 37 25.59 -3.52 -6.81
N VAL A 38 24.52 -3.95 -7.49
CA VAL A 38 23.16 -3.50 -7.22
C VAL A 38 22.72 -3.90 -5.81
N ASP A 39 22.98 -5.15 -5.41
CA ASP A 39 22.59 -5.65 -4.08
C ASP A 39 23.36 -4.93 -2.95
N GLU A 40 24.63 -4.61 -3.17
CA GLU A 40 25.42 -3.81 -2.24
C GLU A 40 24.89 -2.38 -2.08
N LEU A 41 24.47 -1.75 -3.19
CA LEU A 41 23.85 -0.42 -3.15
C LEU A 41 22.56 -0.42 -2.32
N ILE A 42 21.62 -1.33 -2.58
CA ILE A 42 20.36 -1.36 -1.84
C ILE A 42 20.56 -1.70 -0.36
N LYS A 43 21.56 -2.55 -0.01
CA LYS A 43 21.96 -2.78 1.39
C LYS A 43 22.46 -1.50 2.06
N ALA A 44 23.33 -0.75 1.39
CA ALA A 44 23.87 0.50 1.92
C ALA A 44 22.77 1.55 2.12
N MET A 45 21.83 1.65 1.17
CA MET A 45 20.67 2.55 1.26
C MET A 45 19.80 2.24 2.49
N VAL A 46 19.42 0.98 2.70
CA VAL A 46 18.62 0.59 3.87
C VAL A 46 19.41 0.82 5.17
N TRP A 47 20.68 0.41 5.22
CA TRP A 47 21.51 0.60 6.41
C TRP A 47 21.64 2.06 6.81
N SER A 48 21.80 2.98 5.84
CA SER A 48 21.93 4.42 6.10
C SER A 48 20.74 5.03 6.86
N CYS A 49 19.55 4.41 6.75
CA CYS A 49 18.33 4.87 7.41
C CYS A 49 17.92 4.00 8.61
N ALA A 50 18.19 2.68 8.54
CA ALA A 50 17.68 1.70 9.51
C ALA A 50 18.67 1.33 10.62
N GLN A 51 19.91 1.86 10.61
CA GLN A 51 20.89 1.58 11.65
C GLN A 51 20.47 2.19 13.01
N PRO A 52 20.92 1.58 14.14
CA PRO A 52 20.63 2.11 15.48
C PRO A 52 21.07 3.56 15.64
N GLY A 53 20.29 4.34 16.36
CA GLY A 53 20.47 5.79 16.55
C GLY A 53 19.84 6.61 15.42
N VAL A 54 20.02 6.21 14.15
CA VAL A 54 19.45 6.91 13.00
C VAL A 54 17.96 6.62 12.83
N ALA A 55 17.55 5.37 12.98
CA ALA A 55 16.13 5.01 12.88
C ALA A 55 15.28 5.73 13.93
N GLU A 56 15.81 5.88 15.14
CA GLU A 56 15.18 6.61 16.25
C GLU A 56 15.04 8.10 15.93
N GLU A 57 16.11 8.73 15.41
CA GLU A 57 16.09 10.14 15.00
C GLU A 57 15.06 10.39 13.89
N LEU A 58 15.05 9.54 12.86
CA LEU A 58 14.12 9.67 11.73
C LEU A 58 12.66 9.46 12.17
N ALA A 59 12.40 8.52 13.10
CA ALA A 59 11.07 8.31 13.66
C ALA A 59 10.59 9.57 14.41
N GLN A 60 11.45 10.16 15.24
CA GLN A 60 11.12 11.38 15.98
C GLN A 60 10.93 12.56 15.03
N GLN A 61 11.84 12.77 14.07
CA GLN A 61 11.70 13.83 13.07
C GLN A 61 10.41 13.70 12.26
N THR A 62 9.99 12.48 11.95
CA THR A 62 8.71 12.23 11.25
C THR A 62 7.51 12.73 12.06
N LEU A 63 7.48 12.42 13.36
CA LEU A 63 6.42 12.88 14.25
C LEU A 63 6.42 14.39 14.40
N ASP A 64 7.60 14.99 14.60
CA ASP A 64 7.75 16.43 14.80
C ASP A 64 7.25 17.22 13.58
N GLU A 65 7.52 16.73 12.37
CA GLU A 65 7.09 17.38 11.13
C GLU A 65 5.62 17.11 10.80
N THR A 66 5.20 15.84 10.84
CA THR A 66 3.87 15.46 10.32
C THR A 66 2.76 15.56 11.34
N GLN A 67 3.06 15.39 12.63
CA GLN A 67 2.12 15.25 13.72
C GLN A 67 1.11 14.10 13.52
N LEU A 68 1.54 13.03 12.79
CA LEU A 68 0.73 11.86 12.44
C LEU A 68 1.35 10.57 12.98
N GLY A 69 0.54 9.75 13.61
CA GLY A 69 0.94 8.43 14.11
C GLY A 69 1.59 8.48 15.49
N ASP A 70 2.34 7.43 15.80
CA ASP A 70 3.09 7.31 17.05
C ASP A 70 4.55 6.89 16.80
N TYR A 71 5.40 7.12 17.82
CA TYR A 71 6.84 6.84 17.73
C TYR A 71 7.13 5.37 17.42
N ASN A 72 6.45 4.44 18.07
CA ASN A 72 6.73 3.01 17.89
C ASN A 72 6.37 2.53 16.49
N GLY A 73 5.24 3.03 15.95
CA GLY A 73 4.81 2.77 14.58
C GLY A 73 5.81 3.31 13.56
N LYS A 74 6.26 4.56 13.72
CA LYS A 74 7.27 5.18 12.83
C LYS A 74 8.60 4.45 12.91
N PHE A 75 9.08 4.18 14.11
CA PHE A 75 10.32 3.44 14.34
C PHE A 75 10.28 2.03 13.73
N ALA A 76 9.19 1.29 13.94
CA ALA A 76 9.04 -0.05 13.36
C ALA A 76 9.05 -0.04 11.82
N LYS A 77 8.45 0.96 11.20
CA LYS A 77 8.45 1.10 9.74
C LYS A 77 9.86 1.35 9.19
N ILE A 78 10.65 2.20 9.83
CA ILE A 78 12.04 2.44 9.41
C ILE A 78 12.93 1.24 9.74
N SER A 79 12.90 0.76 10.99
CA SER A 79 13.87 -0.23 11.48
C SER A 79 13.56 -1.65 11.05
N VAL A 80 12.27 -2.03 10.98
CA VAL A 80 11.85 -3.41 10.67
C VAL A 80 11.36 -3.53 9.23
N LYS A 81 10.41 -2.68 8.80
CA LYS A 81 9.78 -2.84 7.50
C LYS A 81 10.73 -2.63 6.32
N THR A 82 11.65 -1.65 6.41
CA THR A 82 12.65 -1.44 5.36
C THR A 82 13.63 -2.61 5.25
N ARG A 83 14.06 -3.20 6.38
CA ARG A 83 14.90 -4.40 6.39
C ARG A 83 14.16 -5.63 5.87
N ALA A 84 12.89 -5.80 6.23
CA ALA A 84 12.06 -6.88 5.73
C ALA A 84 11.86 -6.78 4.21
N THR A 85 11.68 -5.56 3.68
CA THR A 85 11.62 -5.33 2.22
C THR A 85 12.95 -5.69 1.55
N LEU A 86 14.08 -5.28 2.13
CA LEU A 86 15.40 -5.67 1.61
C LEU A 86 15.57 -7.19 1.61
N MET A 87 15.25 -7.85 2.72
CA MET A 87 15.33 -9.31 2.87
C MET A 87 14.50 -10.02 1.80
N ASP A 88 13.31 -9.51 1.49
CA ASP A 88 12.39 -10.08 0.52
C ASP A 88 12.91 -10.01 -0.92
N ILE A 89 13.51 -8.88 -1.31
CA ILE A 89 13.97 -8.66 -2.70
C ILE A 89 15.43 -9.04 -2.95
N LEU A 90 16.23 -9.23 -1.89
CA LEU A 90 17.67 -9.47 -2.01
C LEU A 90 18.01 -10.77 -2.77
N PRO A 91 17.29 -11.90 -2.56
CA PRO A 91 17.56 -13.15 -3.31
C PRO A 91 17.22 -13.10 -4.78
N ASP A 92 16.41 -12.13 -5.21
CA ASP A 92 15.89 -12.09 -6.58
C ASP A 92 16.97 -11.68 -7.57
N LYS A 93 16.98 -12.37 -8.72
CA LYS A 93 17.75 -11.93 -9.88
C LYS A 93 17.03 -10.80 -10.60
N SER A 94 17.67 -9.65 -10.70
CA SER A 94 17.14 -8.45 -11.39
C SER A 94 18.09 -7.90 -12.47
N VAL A 95 19.22 -8.57 -12.71
CA VAL A 95 20.25 -8.12 -13.66
C VAL A 95 20.55 -9.21 -14.67
N GLY A 96 20.53 -8.86 -15.96
CA GLY A 96 20.84 -9.78 -17.04
C GLY A 96 19.76 -10.85 -17.26
N ILE A 97 20.18 -12.08 -17.46
CA ILE A 97 19.25 -13.21 -17.61
C ILE A 97 18.65 -13.56 -16.24
N ILE A 98 17.36 -13.39 -16.09
CA ILE A 98 16.64 -13.67 -14.84
C ILE A 98 15.91 -15.01 -14.85
N GLU A 99 15.60 -15.54 -16.03
CA GLU A 99 14.90 -16.82 -16.18
C GLU A 99 15.31 -17.49 -17.50
N GLU A 100 15.50 -18.80 -17.45
CA GLU A 100 15.68 -19.67 -18.63
C GLU A 100 14.70 -20.83 -18.55
N ASP A 101 13.68 -20.80 -19.41
CA ASP A 101 12.70 -21.88 -19.56
C ASP A 101 13.16 -22.81 -20.67
N LEU A 102 13.75 -23.93 -20.29
CA LEU A 102 14.31 -24.92 -21.24
C LEU A 102 13.21 -25.68 -21.97
N GLU A 103 12.02 -25.82 -21.42
CA GLU A 103 10.90 -26.52 -22.04
C GLU A 103 10.30 -25.68 -23.16
N ARG A 104 10.03 -24.40 -22.87
CA ARG A 104 9.51 -23.45 -23.85
C ARG A 104 10.58 -22.82 -24.72
N ASN A 105 11.85 -23.06 -24.43
CA ASN A 105 13.03 -22.51 -25.08
C ASN A 105 13.01 -20.96 -25.12
N ILE A 106 12.69 -20.37 -23.94
CA ILE A 106 12.56 -18.93 -23.73
C ILE A 106 13.59 -18.48 -22.71
N ILE A 107 14.25 -17.33 -23.00
CA ILE A 107 15.12 -16.64 -22.04
C ILE A 107 14.49 -15.27 -21.75
N LYS A 108 14.44 -14.86 -20.47
CA LYS A 108 14.02 -13.53 -20.05
C LYS A 108 15.22 -12.71 -19.58
N ILE A 109 15.38 -11.54 -20.18
CA ILE A 109 16.46 -10.59 -19.84
C ILE A 109 15.82 -9.36 -19.21
N CYS A 110 16.23 -9.06 -17.97
CA CYS A 110 15.77 -7.88 -17.23
C CYS A 110 16.52 -6.61 -17.66
N LYS A 111 15.77 -5.54 -17.92
CA LYS A 111 16.28 -4.22 -18.28
C LYS A 111 15.61 -3.14 -17.45
N PRO A 112 16.31 -2.05 -17.07
CA PRO A 112 15.68 -0.92 -16.42
C PRO A 112 14.61 -0.29 -17.31
N VAL A 113 13.65 0.39 -16.69
CA VAL A 113 12.73 1.29 -17.42
C VAL A 113 13.36 2.66 -17.62
N GLY A 114 14.19 3.13 -16.69
CA GLY A 114 14.83 4.45 -16.73
C GLY A 114 14.67 5.23 -15.43
N VAL A 115 13.97 6.35 -15.47
CA VAL A 115 13.66 7.22 -14.32
C VAL A 115 12.27 6.94 -13.79
N ILE A 116 12.17 6.63 -12.49
CA ILE A 116 10.90 6.43 -11.80
C ILE A 116 10.47 7.74 -11.11
N GLY A 117 9.30 8.26 -11.45
CA GLY A 117 8.64 9.34 -10.72
C GLY A 117 7.79 8.77 -9.60
N ALA A 118 8.15 8.97 -8.33
CA ALA A 118 7.50 8.33 -7.20
C ALA A 118 6.85 9.33 -6.25
N LEU A 119 5.56 9.15 -5.93
CA LEU A 119 4.84 9.99 -4.98
C LEU A 119 4.90 9.36 -3.57
N SER A 120 5.21 10.16 -2.55
CA SER A 120 5.30 9.73 -1.15
C SER A 120 4.20 10.39 -0.30
N PRO A 121 3.35 9.62 0.41
CA PRO A 121 2.28 10.15 1.24
C PRO A 121 2.81 10.75 2.55
N SER A 122 1.98 11.51 3.26
CA SER A 122 2.29 12.05 4.59
C SER A 122 2.13 11.03 5.72
N THR A 123 1.44 9.93 5.51
CA THR A 123 1.17 8.91 6.54
C THR A 123 2.34 7.98 6.83
N ASN A 124 3.19 7.72 5.81
CA ASN A 124 4.36 6.82 5.91
C ASN A 124 5.60 7.45 5.25
N PRO A 125 5.93 8.72 5.50
CA PRO A 125 6.99 9.43 4.79
C PRO A 125 8.39 8.96 5.19
N GLU A 126 8.50 8.28 6.33
CA GLU A 126 9.74 7.77 6.90
C GLU A 126 10.26 6.52 6.19
N ALA A 127 9.40 5.66 5.72
CA ALA A 127 9.80 4.37 5.13
C ALA A 127 9.50 4.27 3.63
N THR A 128 8.48 4.96 3.13
CA THR A 128 8.09 4.93 1.71
C THR A 128 9.23 5.31 0.76
N PRO A 129 10.02 6.38 1.01
CA PRO A 129 11.15 6.72 0.15
C PRO A 129 12.20 5.61 0.09
N VAL A 130 12.53 4.98 1.22
CA VAL A 130 13.50 3.88 1.27
C VAL A 130 13.00 2.69 0.48
N ILE A 131 11.77 2.23 0.75
CA ILE A 131 11.16 1.06 0.11
C ILE A 131 11.04 1.25 -1.40
N LYS A 132 10.57 2.41 -1.86
CA LYS A 132 10.45 2.70 -3.30
C LYS A 132 11.83 2.80 -3.97
N SER A 133 12.79 3.44 -3.29
CA SER A 133 14.14 3.61 -3.86
C SER A 133 14.89 2.28 -3.99
N ILE A 134 14.83 1.39 -3.00
CA ILE A 134 15.52 0.09 -3.13
C ILE A 134 14.88 -0.80 -4.21
N ASN A 135 13.55 -0.72 -4.40
CA ASN A 135 12.89 -1.43 -5.50
C ASN A 135 13.28 -0.83 -6.87
N ALA A 136 13.37 0.48 -7.01
CA ALA A 136 13.82 1.13 -8.23
C ALA A 136 15.28 0.77 -8.56
N VAL A 137 16.19 0.92 -7.59
CA VAL A 137 17.62 0.63 -7.77
C VAL A 137 17.89 -0.87 -7.97
N LYS A 138 17.09 -1.77 -7.36
CA LYS A 138 17.14 -3.22 -7.64
C LYS A 138 16.99 -3.51 -9.13
N GLY A 139 16.13 -2.75 -9.83
CA GLY A 139 15.97 -2.79 -11.30
C GLY A 139 16.96 -1.95 -12.09
N ARG A 140 17.98 -1.36 -11.46
CA ARG A 140 18.94 -0.40 -12.05
C ARG A 140 18.28 0.87 -12.59
N ASN A 141 17.17 1.31 -11.98
CA ASN A 141 16.53 2.59 -12.29
C ASN A 141 17.05 3.69 -11.38
N ALA A 142 16.93 4.94 -11.84
CA ALA A 142 16.93 6.09 -10.97
C ALA A 142 15.52 6.42 -10.49
N ILE A 143 15.40 7.16 -9.38
CA ILE A 143 14.11 7.52 -8.81
C ILE A 143 14.12 8.96 -8.30
N ILE A 144 13.03 9.68 -8.59
CA ILE A 144 12.76 11.02 -8.08
C ILE A 144 11.52 10.94 -7.20
N ILE A 145 11.66 11.31 -5.92
CA ILE A 145 10.56 11.30 -4.95
C ILE A 145 9.88 12.67 -4.95
N ALA A 146 8.57 12.70 -5.21
CA ALA A 146 7.70 13.85 -4.97
C ALA A 146 7.04 13.66 -3.58
N PRO A 147 7.53 14.34 -2.53
CA PRO A 147 6.99 14.17 -1.19
C PRO A 147 5.69 14.96 -1.02
N HIS A 148 4.83 14.49 -0.11
CA HIS A 148 3.72 15.31 0.36
C HIS A 148 4.26 16.58 1.04
N PRO A 149 3.69 17.78 0.83
CA PRO A 149 4.19 19.03 1.40
C PRO A 149 4.40 19.02 2.93
N ARG A 150 3.55 18.30 3.67
CA ARG A 150 3.64 18.12 5.14
C ARG A 150 4.77 17.19 5.60
N ALA A 151 5.54 16.60 4.68
CA ALA A 151 6.57 15.62 5.00
C ALA A 151 7.83 15.82 4.14
N LYS A 152 8.03 17.03 3.61
CA LYS A 152 9.12 17.33 2.68
C LYS A 152 10.50 17.27 3.32
N PHE A 153 10.62 17.70 4.58
CA PHE A 153 11.92 17.75 5.26
C PHE A 153 12.39 16.36 5.68
N ILE A 154 11.49 15.52 6.24
CA ILE A 154 11.85 14.14 6.56
C ILE A 154 12.20 13.35 5.28
N ASN A 155 11.46 13.51 4.18
CA ASN A 155 11.81 12.90 2.90
C ASN A 155 13.20 13.35 2.42
N MET A 156 13.51 14.65 2.51
CA MET A 156 14.81 15.18 2.14
C MET A 156 15.94 14.61 3.01
N THR A 157 15.74 14.50 4.32
CA THR A 157 16.69 13.89 5.24
C THR A 157 16.99 12.43 4.86
N ILE A 158 15.95 11.63 4.62
CA ILE A 158 16.06 10.22 4.24
C ILE A 158 16.77 10.07 2.90
N VAL A 159 16.36 10.83 1.89
CA VAL A 159 16.98 10.80 0.57
C VAL A 159 18.45 11.18 0.65
N ASN A 160 18.82 12.23 1.40
CA ASN A 160 20.22 12.61 1.57
C ASN A 160 21.05 11.51 2.25
N LYS A 161 20.53 10.84 3.29
CA LYS A 161 21.22 9.70 3.91
C LYS A 161 21.47 8.57 2.90
N MET A 162 20.48 8.23 2.05
CA MET A 162 20.67 7.25 0.98
C MET A 162 21.68 7.73 -0.07
N ARG A 163 21.64 9.00 -0.50
CA ARG A 163 22.60 9.59 -1.45
C ARG A 163 24.03 9.50 -0.94
N ASP A 164 24.26 9.85 0.34
CA ASP A 164 25.57 9.75 0.99
C ASP A 164 26.09 8.30 1.00
N ALA A 165 25.21 7.34 1.26
CA ALA A 165 25.55 5.92 1.22
C ALA A 165 25.89 5.45 -0.21
N ILE A 166 25.10 5.85 -1.20
CA ILE A 166 25.32 5.55 -2.63
C ILE A 166 26.68 6.07 -3.08
N VAL A 167 27.04 7.31 -2.73
CA VAL A 167 28.36 7.91 -3.06
C VAL A 167 29.51 7.14 -2.41
N LYS A 168 29.36 6.72 -1.15
CA LYS A 168 30.36 5.88 -0.46
C LYS A 168 30.55 4.51 -1.12
N MET A 169 29.54 4.02 -1.82
CA MET A 169 29.60 2.79 -2.61
C MET A 169 30.15 3.02 -4.03
N GLY A 170 30.54 4.25 -4.38
CA GLY A 170 31.10 4.60 -5.69
C GLY A 170 30.08 4.80 -6.81
N ALA A 171 28.81 4.97 -6.47
CA ALA A 171 27.74 5.21 -7.45
C ALA A 171 27.25 6.68 -7.43
N PRO A 172 26.58 7.16 -8.50
CA PRO A 172 26.10 8.53 -8.57
C PRO A 172 25.02 8.81 -7.53
N ALA A 173 25.14 9.92 -6.80
CA ALA A 173 24.14 10.37 -5.81
C ALA A 173 22.74 10.54 -6.43
N ASP A 174 22.69 10.99 -7.69
CA ASP A 174 21.42 11.31 -8.37
C ASP A 174 20.61 10.08 -8.84
N LEU A 175 21.04 8.86 -8.46
CA LEU A 175 20.19 7.68 -8.53
C LEU A 175 18.93 7.81 -7.66
N VAL A 176 19.00 8.58 -6.57
CA VAL A 176 17.86 8.86 -5.71
C VAL A 176 17.79 10.35 -5.46
N GLN A 177 16.70 10.96 -5.86
CA GLN A 177 16.47 12.39 -5.70
C GLN A 177 15.11 12.65 -5.03
N THR A 178 14.91 13.84 -4.49
CA THR A 178 13.62 14.33 -4.00
C THR A 178 13.41 15.78 -4.36
N MET A 179 12.17 16.19 -4.55
CA MET A 179 11.79 17.59 -4.72
C MET A 179 11.89 18.31 -3.38
N ALA A 180 12.75 19.33 -3.28
CA ALA A 180 12.90 20.13 -2.07
C ALA A 180 11.64 20.95 -1.75
N GLN A 181 10.99 21.48 -2.78
CA GLN A 181 9.75 22.25 -2.67
C GLN A 181 8.70 21.63 -3.61
N PRO A 182 7.92 20.65 -3.13
CA PRO A 182 6.89 20.00 -3.93
C PRO A 182 5.71 20.94 -4.16
N SER A 183 5.16 20.89 -5.36
CA SER A 183 3.89 21.52 -5.74
C SER A 183 3.07 20.53 -6.58
N ILE A 184 1.79 20.84 -6.79
CA ILE A 184 0.94 20.04 -7.69
C ILE A 184 1.51 20.10 -9.12
N GLY A 185 1.86 21.31 -9.62
CA GLY A 185 2.41 21.49 -10.95
C GLY A 185 3.71 20.71 -11.17
N LYS A 186 4.68 20.78 -10.25
CA LYS A 186 5.91 19.98 -10.31
C LYS A 186 5.65 18.47 -10.25
N THR A 187 4.68 18.05 -9.45
CA THR A 187 4.34 16.62 -9.33
C THR A 187 3.73 16.08 -10.62
N GLU A 188 2.81 16.83 -11.22
CA GLU A 188 2.21 16.49 -12.52
C GLU A 188 3.26 16.51 -13.63
N GLU A 189 4.19 17.50 -13.61
CA GLU A 189 5.28 17.57 -14.57
C GLU A 189 6.26 16.40 -14.43
N LEU A 190 6.63 15.99 -13.21
CA LEU A 190 7.41 14.77 -12.98
C LEU A 190 6.71 13.54 -13.56
N MET A 191 5.40 13.42 -13.36
CA MET A 191 4.62 12.31 -13.91
C MET A 191 4.64 12.28 -15.45
N ARG A 192 4.73 13.44 -16.10
CA ARG A 192 4.84 13.53 -17.57
C ARG A 192 6.24 13.22 -18.10
N GLN A 193 7.29 13.60 -17.36
CA GLN A 193 8.68 13.52 -17.84
C GLN A 193 9.42 12.25 -17.46
N CYS A 194 8.97 11.50 -16.45
CA CYS A 194 9.60 10.24 -16.06
C CYS A 194 9.18 9.08 -16.98
N ASP A 195 9.94 7.96 -16.92
CA ASP A 195 9.65 6.77 -17.73
C ASP A 195 8.57 5.88 -17.12
N ARG A 196 8.36 5.95 -15.80
CA ARG A 196 7.28 5.26 -15.09
C ARG A 196 6.89 5.99 -13.82
N VAL A 197 5.58 6.08 -13.57
CA VAL A 197 5.03 6.68 -12.35
C VAL A 197 4.73 5.59 -11.32
N LEU A 198 5.13 5.82 -10.06
CA LEU A 198 4.77 5.00 -8.90
C LEU A 198 4.01 5.88 -7.88
N ALA A 199 2.70 5.97 -8.04
CA ALA A 199 1.85 6.86 -7.24
C ALA A 199 1.26 6.16 -6.03
N THR A 200 1.49 6.72 -4.84
CA THR A 200 0.78 6.36 -3.61
C THR A 200 0.18 7.64 -3.03
N GLY A 201 -1.13 7.71 -2.97
CA GLY A 201 -1.81 8.93 -2.52
C GLY A 201 -3.33 8.82 -2.58
N GLY A 202 -4.01 9.93 -2.35
CA GLY A 202 -5.47 9.98 -2.46
C GLY A 202 -5.98 9.79 -3.89
N PRO A 203 -7.29 9.53 -4.07
CA PRO A 203 -7.88 9.18 -5.38
C PRO A 203 -7.57 10.18 -6.49
N GLY A 204 -7.59 11.48 -6.20
CA GLY A 204 -7.29 12.52 -7.20
C GLY A 204 -5.86 12.42 -7.74
N MET A 205 -4.88 12.13 -6.88
CA MET A 205 -3.49 11.99 -7.28
C MET A 205 -3.25 10.70 -8.09
N VAL A 206 -3.94 9.61 -7.74
CA VAL A 206 -3.90 8.35 -8.52
C VAL A 206 -4.52 8.56 -9.90
N THR A 207 -5.64 9.29 -9.98
CA THR A 207 -6.27 9.67 -11.26
C THR A 207 -5.31 10.51 -12.11
N ALA A 208 -4.65 11.50 -11.53
CA ALA A 208 -3.66 12.32 -12.22
C ALA A 208 -2.49 11.46 -12.76
N ALA A 209 -2.00 10.50 -11.97
CA ALA A 209 -0.95 9.58 -12.41
C ALA A 209 -1.36 8.75 -13.64
N TYR A 210 -2.55 8.17 -13.64
CA TYR A 210 -3.06 7.42 -14.82
C TYR A 210 -3.40 8.31 -16.03
N SER A 211 -3.65 9.59 -15.80
CA SER A 211 -3.95 10.57 -16.86
C SER A 211 -2.71 11.28 -17.38
N SER A 212 -1.53 11.06 -16.81
CA SER A 212 -0.30 11.76 -17.19
C SER A 212 0.24 11.44 -18.57
N GLY A 213 -0.22 10.33 -19.19
CA GLY A 213 0.32 9.80 -20.44
C GLY A 213 1.53 8.88 -20.25
N THR A 214 2.14 8.84 -19.06
CA THR A 214 3.25 7.95 -18.70
C THR A 214 2.71 6.65 -18.09
N PRO A 215 3.30 5.48 -18.38
CA PRO A 215 2.91 4.24 -17.73
C PRO A 215 2.95 4.36 -16.20
N ALA A 216 1.82 4.12 -15.54
CA ALA A 216 1.66 4.37 -14.11
C ALA A 216 1.26 3.11 -13.33
N LEU A 217 1.77 3.03 -12.10
CA LEU A 217 1.39 2.11 -11.05
C LEU A 217 0.78 2.94 -9.91
N GLY A 218 -0.54 3.06 -9.90
CA GLY A 218 -1.28 3.81 -8.89
C GLY A 218 -1.79 2.88 -7.79
N VAL A 219 -1.79 3.38 -6.55
CA VAL A 219 -2.34 2.70 -5.39
C VAL A 219 -3.49 3.52 -4.85
N GLY A 220 -4.69 2.96 -4.87
CA GLY A 220 -5.92 3.61 -4.42
C GLY A 220 -6.06 3.73 -2.90
N ALA A 221 -7.14 4.39 -2.47
CA ALA A 221 -7.52 4.44 -1.06
C ALA A 221 -7.87 3.03 -0.54
N GLY A 222 -7.57 2.78 0.73
CA GLY A 222 -7.96 1.55 1.40
C GLY A 222 -9.31 1.71 2.13
N ASN A 223 -9.96 0.59 2.37
CA ASN A 223 -11.08 0.45 3.30
C ASN A 223 -11.19 -1.02 3.71
N ALA A 224 -10.28 -1.46 4.57
CA ALA A 224 -10.17 -2.85 4.95
C ALA A 224 -11.40 -3.31 5.74
N VAL A 225 -12.03 -4.38 5.27
CA VAL A 225 -13.20 -5.02 5.88
C VAL A 225 -12.80 -6.40 6.38
N ILE A 226 -13.12 -6.70 7.63
CA ILE A 226 -12.80 -7.96 8.29
C ILE A 226 -14.08 -8.73 8.57
N THR A 227 -14.15 -9.97 8.11
CA THR A 227 -15.22 -10.91 8.47
C THR A 227 -14.76 -11.82 9.62
N VAL A 228 -15.61 -12.06 10.59
CA VAL A 228 -15.38 -13.03 11.68
C VAL A 228 -16.55 -14.00 11.73
N ASP A 229 -16.26 -15.26 11.47
CA ASP A 229 -17.28 -16.33 11.53
C ASP A 229 -17.28 -17.07 12.89
N ASP A 230 -18.21 -17.98 13.05
CA ASP A 230 -18.44 -18.74 14.28
C ASP A 230 -17.40 -19.84 14.55
N THR A 231 -16.48 -20.06 13.63
CA THR A 231 -15.37 -21.00 13.79
C THR A 231 -14.09 -20.33 14.30
N ALA A 232 -14.07 -19.01 14.39
CA ALA A 232 -12.90 -18.22 14.79
C ALA A 232 -12.59 -18.37 16.30
N ASP A 233 -11.30 -18.33 16.67
CA ASP A 233 -10.90 -18.07 18.05
C ASP A 233 -11.10 -16.58 18.37
N LEU A 234 -12.13 -16.28 19.16
CA LEU A 234 -12.55 -14.91 19.41
C LEU A 234 -11.56 -14.10 20.28
N VAL A 235 -10.76 -14.76 21.12
CA VAL A 235 -9.74 -14.08 21.93
C VAL A 235 -8.57 -13.68 21.07
N ASP A 236 -8.00 -14.61 20.32
CA ASP A 236 -6.93 -14.38 19.34
C ASP A 236 -7.34 -13.36 18.26
N THR A 237 -8.60 -13.46 17.79
CA THR A 237 -9.19 -12.53 16.81
C THR A 237 -9.21 -11.10 17.35
N ALA A 238 -9.69 -10.90 18.57
CA ALA A 238 -9.80 -9.57 19.16
C ALA A 238 -8.42 -8.92 19.36
N GLU A 239 -7.42 -9.71 19.79
CA GLU A 239 -6.04 -9.24 19.89
C GLU A 239 -5.49 -8.80 18.52
N LYS A 240 -5.69 -9.61 17.48
CA LYS A 240 -5.21 -9.30 16.12
C LYS A 240 -5.90 -8.09 15.51
N ILE A 241 -7.20 -7.91 15.74
CA ILE A 241 -7.94 -6.70 15.34
C ILE A 241 -7.38 -5.48 16.06
N ARG A 242 -7.13 -5.57 17.38
CA ARG A 242 -6.47 -4.49 18.13
C ARG A 242 -5.12 -4.14 17.54
N ILE A 243 -4.24 -5.13 17.31
CA ILE A 243 -2.90 -4.90 16.71
C ILE A 243 -3.04 -4.16 15.38
N SER A 244 -3.95 -4.59 14.52
CA SER A 244 -4.18 -3.97 13.23
C SER A 244 -4.73 -2.55 13.34
N LYS A 245 -5.74 -2.35 14.20
CA LYS A 245 -6.43 -1.06 14.35
C LYS A 245 -5.58 0.00 15.03
N THR A 246 -4.68 -0.40 15.92
CA THR A 246 -3.86 0.55 16.68
C THR A 246 -2.49 0.80 16.07
N LEU A 247 -2.09 0.07 15.04
CA LEU A 247 -0.79 0.25 14.40
C LEU A 247 -0.63 1.69 13.87
N ASP A 248 0.33 2.42 14.44
CA ASP A 248 0.63 3.81 14.08
C ASP A 248 -0.64 4.69 14.06
N LEU A 249 -1.51 4.51 15.04
CA LEU A 249 -2.82 5.17 15.17
C LEU A 249 -3.70 5.05 13.92
N ALA A 250 -3.68 3.88 13.27
CA ALA A 250 -4.41 3.59 12.03
C ALA A 250 -3.99 4.47 10.83
N ALA A 251 -2.73 4.90 10.77
CA ALA A 251 -2.17 5.62 9.62
C ALA A 251 -2.05 4.74 8.35
N SER A 252 -2.32 3.44 8.43
CA SER A 252 -2.29 2.51 7.31
C SER A 252 -3.64 2.45 6.59
N CYS A 253 -3.63 2.50 5.25
CA CYS A 253 -4.81 2.22 4.42
C CYS A 253 -5.37 0.79 4.59
N SER A 254 -4.58 -0.11 5.19
CA SER A 254 -4.97 -1.48 5.52
C SER A 254 -5.46 -1.66 6.96
N ALA A 255 -5.55 -0.59 7.77
CA ALA A 255 -6.10 -0.69 9.12
C ALA A 255 -7.59 -1.08 9.07
N ASP A 256 -8.03 -1.91 10.02
CA ASP A 256 -9.40 -2.42 10.08
C ASP A 256 -10.40 -1.25 10.14
N ASN A 257 -11.13 -1.01 9.08
CA ASN A 257 -12.14 0.04 9.02
C ASN A 257 -13.53 -0.46 9.42
N SER A 258 -13.86 -1.70 9.04
CA SER A 258 -15.13 -2.33 9.36
C SER A 258 -14.89 -3.77 9.79
N VAL A 259 -15.56 -4.22 10.84
CA VAL A 259 -15.61 -5.62 11.30
C VAL A 259 -17.02 -6.13 11.14
N ILE A 260 -17.20 -7.23 10.43
CA ILE A 260 -18.45 -7.91 10.17
C ILE A 260 -18.45 -9.22 10.97
N ALA A 261 -19.26 -9.34 12.00
CA ALA A 261 -19.36 -10.51 12.82
C ALA A 261 -20.64 -11.30 12.52
N PHE A 262 -20.57 -12.64 12.51
CA PHE A 262 -21.77 -13.47 12.47
C PHE A 262 -22.62 -13.26 13.71
N ALA A 263 -23.93 -13.28 13.55
CA ALA A 263 -24.90 -13.01 14.62
C ALA A 263 -24.71 -13.94 15.84
N SER A 264 -24.31 -15.20 15.60
CA SER A 264 -24.05 -16.20 16.64
C SER A 264 -22.92 -15.83 17.60
N ILE A 265 -21.95 -15.03 17.15
CA ILE A 265 -20.74 -14.65 17.91
C ILE A 265 -20.65 -13.15 18.20
N TYR A 266 -21.57 -12.35 17.71
CA TYR A 266 -21.51 -10.87 17.72
C TYR A 266 -21.23 -10.31 19.12
N ASP A 267 -22.02 -10.69 20.11
CA ASP A 267 -21.87 -10.16 21.47
C ASP A 267 -20.60 -10.72 22.16
N ALA A 268 -20.22 -11.96 21.88
CA ALA A 268 -19.01 -12.57 22.42
C ALA A 268 -17.74 -11.92 21.87
N LEU A 269 -17.69 -11.65 20.56
CA LEU A 269 -16.57 -10.94 19.95
C LEU A 269 -16.49 -9.49 20.45
N LEU A 270 -17.63 -8.79 20.56
CA LEU A 270 -17.66 -7.42 21.09
C LEU A 270 -17.09 -7.36 22.51
N LYS A 271 -17.45 -8.33 23.37
CA LYS A 271 -16.88 -8.43 24.73
C LYS A 271 -15.37 -8.60 24.72
N ASN A 272 -14.82 -9.43 23.84
CA ASN A 272 -13.36 -9.61 23.70
C ASN A 272 -12.68 -8.34 23.16
N LEU A 273 -13.28 -7.66 22.19
CA LEU A 273 -12.77 -6.38 21.67
C LEU A 273 -12.73 -5.30 22.76
N VAL A 274 -13.73 -5.25 23.65
CA VAL A 274 -13.74 -4.35 24.81
C VAL A 274 -12.63 -4.71 25.81
N ALA A 275 -12.38 -6.01 26.04
CA ALA A 275 -11.28 -6.48 26.87
C ALA A 275 -9.89 -6.09 26.30
N GLU A 276 -9.77 -6.03 24.97
CA GLU A 276 -8.56 -5.58 24.27
C GLU A 276 -8.41 -4.04 24.24
N GLY A 277 -9.27 -3.30 24.92
CA GLY A 277 -9.22 -1.84 25.02
C GLY A 277 -10.16 -1.10 24.08
N GLY A 278 -11.13 -1.79 23.48
CA GLY A 278 -12.20 -1.15 22.70
C GLY A 278 -13.15 -0.33 23.57
N TYR A 279 -13.57 0.81 23.06
CA TYR A 279 -14.65 1.63 23.63
C TYR A 279 -15.86 1.54 22.70
N VAL A 280 -16.99 1.10 23.20
CA VAL A 280 -18.23 1.03 22.41
C VAL A 280 -18.95 2.37 22.52
N ALA A 281 -19.00 3.09 21.41
CA ALA A 281 -19.68 4.39 21.35
C ALA A 281 -21.21 4.18 21.33
N SER A 282 -21.93 5.04 22.06
CA SER A 282 -23.38 5.20 21.93
C SER A 282 -23.73 5.85 20.58
N SER A 283 -25.00 5.78 20.17
CA SER A 283 -25.46 6.43 18.93
C SER A 283 -25.20 7.94 18.94
N GLU A 284 -25.41 8.61 20.08
CA GLU A 284 -25.14 10.05 20.22
C GLU A 284 -23.65 10.38 20.08
N GLU A 285 -22.77 9.56 20.66
CA GLU A 285 -21.32 9.71 20.52
C GLU A 285 -20.85 9.42 19.11
N ALA A 286 -21.43 8.43 18.44
CA ALA A 286 -21.15 8.13 17.04
C ALA A 286 -21.50 9.32 16.13
N ASP A 287 -22.65 9.96 16.32
CA ASP A 287 -23.03 11.18 15.56
C ASP A 287 -22.03 12.32 15.78
N LYS A 288 -21.58 12.53 17.02
CA LYS A 288 -20.55 13.53 17.36
C LYS A 288 -19.19 13.21 16.69
N ILE A 289 -18.78 11.93 16.70
CA ILE A 289 -17.56 11.48 16.02
C ILE A 289 -17.68 11.70 14.52
N ALA A 290 -18.83 11.37 13.91
CA ALA A 290 -19.06 11.58 12.49
C ALA A 290 -18.93 13.06 12.10
N ALA A 291 -19.49 13.96 12.89
CA ALA A 291 -19.40 15.41 12.65
C ALA A 291 -17.95 15.95 12.72
N VAL A 292 -17.07 15.30 13.49
CA VAL A 292 -15.66 15.67 13.62
C VAL A 292 -14.81 15.03 12.52
N LEU A 293 -15.06 13.75 12.18
CA LEU A 293 -14.25 13.02 11.20
C LEU A 293 -14.53 13.41 9.76
N TRP A 294 -15.75 13.84 9.44
CA TRP A 294 -16.12 14.19 8.06
C TRP A 294 -16.70 15.60 7.95
N HIS A 295 -16.16 16.35 6.98
CA HIS A 295 -16.73 17.64 6.55
C HIS A 295 -17.06 17.54 5.06
N ASP A 296 -18.32 17.77 4.71
CA ASP A 296 -18.81 17.70 3.32
C ASP A 296 -18.49 16.36 2.60
N GLY A 297 -18.43 15.26 3.37
CA GLY A 297 -18.13 13.94 2.89
C GLY A 297 -16.63 13.64 2.68
N ALA A 298 -15.74 14.58 3.03
CA ALA A 298 -14.28 14.38 3.03
C ALA A 298 -13.76 14.21 4.47
N LEU A 299 -12.71 13.37 4.62
CA LEU A 299 -12.05 13.22 5.91
C LEU A 299 -11.40 14.52 6.40
N ASN A 300 -11.66 14.87 7.64
CA ASN A 300 -11.05 15.99 8.32
C ASN A 300 -9.58 15.67 8.66
N THR A 301 -8.66 16.32 7.98
CA THR A 301 -7.21 16.11 8.16
C THR A 301 -6.69 16.46 9.54
N ALA A 302 -7.44 17.21 10.35
CA ALA A 302 -7.09 17.53 11.73
C ALA A 302 -7.49 16.41 12.72
N ALA A 303 -8.46 15.56 12.34
CA ALA A 303 -9.02 14.51 13.19
C ALA A 303 -8.44 13.11 12.89
N VAL A 304 -7.85 12.90 11.70
CA VAL A 304 -7.26 11.60 11.33
C VAL A 304 -5.96 11.32 12.07
N VAL A 305 -5.67 10.04 12.26
CA VAL A 305 -4.40 9.53 12.86
C VAL A 305 -4.13 10.15 14.23
N LYS A 306 -5.15 10.23 15.07
CA LYS A 306 -5.10 10.73 16.46
C LYS A 306 -5.38 9.60 17.44
N GLN A 307 -4.91 9.79 18.69
CA GLN A 307 -5.31 8.94 19.81
C GLN A 307 -6.83 8.96 19.96
N PRO A 308 -7.46 7.84 20.34
CA PRO A 308 -8.91 7.79 20.49
C PRO A 308 -9.45 8.77 21.56
N GLN A 309 -8.66 9.08 22.59
CA GLN A 309 -9.00 10.08 23.60
C GLN A 309 -9.10 11.48 23.00
N VAL A 310 -8.13 11.85 22.16
CA VAL A 310 -8.12 13.16 21.47
C VAL A 310 -9.34 13.28 20.56
N LEU A 311 -9.67 12.21 19.83
CA LEU A 311 -10.84 12.20 18.95
C LEU A 311 -12.14 12.32 19.75
N ALA A 312 -12.26 11.63 20.91
CA ALA A 312 -13.39 11.74 21.80
C ALA A 312 -13.56 13.17 22.36
N GLU A 313 -12.46 13.80 22.80
CA GLU A 313 -12.46 15.20 23.27
C GLU A 313 -12.90 16.18 22.17
N MET A 314 -12.36 16.03 20.94
CA MET A 314 -12.79 16.80 19.78
C MET A 314 -14.28 16.63 19.49
N SER A 315 -14.84 15.45 19.82
CA SER A 315 -16.26 15.11 19.67
C SER A 315 -17.12 15.50 20.86
N GLY A 316 -16.54 16.15 21.90
CA GLY A 316 -17.27 16.67 23.05
C GLY A 316 -17.64 15.65 24.13
N PHE A 317 -16.89 14.53 24.22
CA PHE A 317 -16.98 13.56 25.29
C PHE A 317 -15.59 13.03 25.68
N SER A 318 -15.49 12.20 26.72
CA SER A 318 -14.24 11.64 27.18
C SER A 318 -14.34 10.12 27.33
N ILE A 319 -13.22 9.44 27.07
CA ILE A 319 -13.05 7.99 27.28
C ILE A 319 -11.85 7.76 28.20
N ALA A 320 -11.82 6.60 28.84
CA ALA A 320 -10.72 6.27 29.76
C ALA A 320 -9.39 6.14 28.99
N GLU A 321 -8.27 6.44 29.66
CA GLU A 321 -6.93 6.42 29.06
C GLU A 321 -6.48 5.04 28.58
N ASP A 322 -7.02 3.96 29.15
CA ASP A 322 -6.74 2.58 28.74
C ASP A 322 -7.46 2.15 27.47
N ARG A 323 -8.37 2.96 26.94
CA ARG A 323 -9.06 2.71 25.67
C ARG A 323 -8.12 2.98 24.50
N LYS A 324 -8.02 2.01 23.60
CA LYS A 324 -7.07 2.00 22.48
C LYS A 324 -7.71 2.30 21.13
N PHE A 325 -9.01 2.02 21.00
CA PHE A 325 -9.79 2.26 19.78
C PHE A 325 -11.28 2.37 20.12
N ILE A 326 -12.05 2.96 19.19
CA ILE A 326 -13.48 3.16 19.31
C ILE A 326 -14.21 2.22 18.38
N ILE A 327 -15.24 1.56 18.90
CA ILE A 327 -16.13 0.64 18.18
C ILE A 327 -17.48 1.33 18.01
N VAL A 328 -17.94 1.45 16.78
CA VAL A 328 -19.26 1.98 16.46
C VAL A 328 -20.13 0.84 15.95
N PRO A 329 -21.08 0.29 16.77
CA PRO A 329 -22.12 -0.60 16.24
C PRO A 329 -22.85 0.12 15.12
N TYR A 330 -22.94 -0.50 13.94
CA TYR A 330 -23.33 0.25 12.75
C TYR A 330 -24.17 -0.58 11.78
N GLU A 331 -25.03 0.11 11.05
CA GLU A 331 -25.86 -0.43 9.97
C GLU A 331 -25.83 0.53 8.79
N GLY A 332 -26.05 0.00 7.58
CA GLY A 332 -26.05 0.78 6.35
C GLY A 332 -24.67 1.05 5.78
N VAL A 333 -24.64 1.42 4.50
CA VAL A 333 -23.44 1.68 3.69
C VAL A 333 -23.69 2.86 2.76
N GLY A 334 -22.66 3.63 2.48
CA GLY A 334 -22.70 4.73 1.51
C GLY A 334 -22.58 6.12 2.16
N ARG A 335 -22.88 7.14 1.38
CA ARG A 335 -22.63 8.54 1.77
C ARG A 335 -23.38 8.96 3.02
N GLU A 336 -24.61 8.48 3.21
CA GLU A 336 -25.43 8.75 4.40
C GLU A 336 -24.98 7.93 5.62
N HIS A 337 -24.03 7.00 5.38
CA HIS A 337 -23.48 6.10 6.37
C HIS A 337 -21.94 6.19 6.41
N PRO A 338 -21.37 7.33 6.87
CA PRO A 338 -19.94 7.64 6.70
C PRO A 338 -19.00 6.64 7.36
N PHE A 339 -19.41 5.97 8.45
CA PHE A 339 -18.57 4.94 9.08
C PHE A 339 -18.37 3.69 8.20
N SER A 340 -19.07 3.53 7.09
CA SER A 340 -18.78 2.50 6.08
C SER A 340 -17.54 2.82 5.23
N GLY A 341 -17.07 4.07 5.21
CA GLY A 341 -15.87 4.52 4.48
C GLY A 341 -14.57 4.36 5.25
N GLU A 342 -13.45 4.71 4.59
CA GLU A 342 -12.12 4.81 5.21
C GLU A 342 -12.11 5.91 6.27
N LYS A 343 -11.47 5.63 7.42
CA LYS A 343 -11.47 6.54 8.57
C LYS A 343 -10.10 7.10 8.90
N LEU A 344 -9.02 6.40 8.56
CA LEU A 344 -7.64 6.74 8.94
C LEU A 344 -7.55 7.18 10.42
N SER A 345 -8.25 6.49 11.30
CA SER A 345 -8.36 6.80 12.72
C SER A 345 -8.62 5.55 13.54
N ALA A 346 -8.40 5.63 14.85
CA ALA A 346 -8.66 4.53 15.79
C ALA A 346 -10.17 4.29 16.01
N VAL A 347 -10.98 4.36 14.96
CA VAL A 347 -12.43 4.10 14.96
C VAL A 347 -12.73 3.00 13.95
N MET A 348 -13.58 2.03 14.30
CA MET A 348 -14.07 1.01 13.39
C MET A 348 -15.59 0.85 13.48
N ALA A 349 -16.23 0.60 12.34
CA ALA A 349 -17.62 0.19 12.29
C ALA A 349 -17.74 -1.30 12.63
N TYR A 350 -18.80 -1.69 13.33
CA TYR A 350 -19.03 -3.06 13.76
C TYR A 350 -20.41 -3.53 13.31
N TYR A 351 -20.43 -4.45 12.37
CA TYR A 351 -21.62 -4.94 11.68
C TYR A 351 -22.00 -6.35 12.12
N LYS A 352 -23.28 -6.70 11.96
CA LYS A 352 -23.84 -8.02 12.22
C LYS A 352 -24.42 -8.61 10.94
N VAL A 353 -24.12 -9.89 10.65
CA VAL A 353 -24.67 -10.64 9.53
C VAL A 353 -25.08 -12.04 9.97
N ALA A 354 -25.93 -12.71 9.19
CA ALA A 354 -26.35 -14.06 9.51
C ALA A 354 -25.27 -15.10 9.15
N ASP A 355 -24.62 -14.95 8.00
CA ASP A 355 -23.71 -15.95 7.43
C ASP A 355 -22.69 -15.34 6.47
N ILE A 356 -21.88 -16.23 5.85
CA ILE A 356 -20.82 -15.83 4.90
C ILE A 356 -21.38 -15.15 3.63
N SER A 357 -22.58 -15.52 3.19
CA SER A 357 -23.19 -14.96 1.99
C SER A 357 -23.55 -13.48 2.21
N GLU A 358 -24.15 -13.18 3.36
CA GLU A 358 -24.40 -11.78 3.76
C GLU A 358 -23.11 -11.01 3.99
N ALA A 359 -22.07 -11.64 4.57
CA ALA A 359 -20.76 -11.01 4.76
C ALA A 359 -20.11 -10.62 3.43
N VAL A 360 -20.19 -11.48 2.41
CA VAL A 360 -19.71 -11.18 1.05
C VAL A 360 -20.46 -9.98 0.45
N VAL A 361 -21.78 -9.96 0.54
CA VAL A 361 -22.61 -8.87 0.02
C VAL A 361 -22.26 -7.56 0.71
N LEU A 362 -22.16 -7.54 2.04
CA LEU A 362 -21.84 -6.36 2.83
C LEU A 362 -20.41 -5.88 2.57
N THR A 363 -19.43 -6.80 2.48
CA THR A 363 -18.03 -6.45 2.15
C THR A 363 -17.94 -5.76 0.80
N ASN A 364 -18.59 -6.31 -0.24
CA ASN A 364 -18.61 -5.69 -1.56
C ASN A 364 -19.29 -4.32 -1.52
N ALA A 365 -20.41 -4.17 -0.83
CA ALA A 365 -21.12 -2.88 -0.73
C ALA A 365 -20.24 -1.81 -0.05
N ILE A 366 -19.56 -2.15 1.05
CA ILE A 366 -18.64 -1.26 1.78
C ILE A 366 -17.48 -0.85 0.88
N GLN A 367 -16.87 -1.80 0.16
CA GLN A 367 -15.74 -1.53 -0.72
C GLN A 367 -16.15 -0.81 -2.01
N GLU A 368 -17.35 -1.03 -2.53
CA GLU A 368 -17.89 -0.30 -3.68
C GLU A 368 -18.13 1.18 -3.34
N TYR A 369 -18.55 1.47 -2.12
CA TYR A 369 -18.62 2.84 -1.64
C TYR A 369 -17.24 3.49 -1.59
N GLN A 370 -16.23 2.79 -1.03
CA GLN A 370 -14.86 3.27 -0.95
C GLN A 370 -13.88 2.10 -0.75
N GLY A 371 -12.72 2.13 -1.42
CA GLY A 371 -11.63 1.17 -1.21
C GLY A 371 -11.73 -0.11 -2.02
N MET A 372 -12.48 -0.12 -3.13
CA MET A 372 -12.65 -1.30 -3.97
C MET A 372 -11.31 -1.85 -4.46
N GLY A 373 -11.18 -3.16 -4.40
CA GLY A 373 -9.99 -3.87 -4.87
C GLY A 373 -8.82 -3.88 -3.88
N HIS A 374 -8.87 -3.11 -2.77
CA HIS A 374 -7.70 -2.98 -1.90
C HIS A 374 -7.43 -4.25 -1.08
N SER A 375 -8.21 -4.53 -0.07
CA SER A 375 -8.01 -5.70 0.80
C SER A 375 -9.23 -5.98 1.68
N CYS A 376 -9.41 -7.25 2.03
CA CYS A 376 -10.27 -7.67 3.13
C CYS A 376 -9.60 -8.77 3.95
N GLY A 377 -10.24 -9.24 5.00
CA GLY A 377 -9.76 -10.34 5.80
C GLY A 377 -10.86 -11.20 6.40
N ILE A 378 -10.46 -12.35 6.87
CA ILE A 378 -11.35 -13.26 7.56
C ILE A 378 -10.61 -13.92 8.73
N TYR A 379 -11.30 -14.00 9.87
CA TYR A 379 -10.95 -14.88 10.97
C TYR A 379 -11.91 -16.06 10.94
N SER A 380 -11.38 -17.22 10.61
CA SER A 380 -12.15 -18.45 10.35
C SER A 380 -11.24 -19.67 10.41
N ASN A 381 -11.81 -20.81 10.83
CA ASN A 381 -11.22 -22.13 10.67
C ASN A 381 -11.99 -22.97 9.63
N SER A 382 -12.91 -22.37 8.88
CA SER A 382 -13.65 -22.98 7.77
C SER A 382 -13.02 -22.60 6.43
N ASP A 383 -12.38 -23.56 5.77
CA ASP A 383 -11.83 -23.36 4.42
C ASP A 383 -12.92 -22.93 3.42
N ASP A 384 -14.15 -23.46 3.57
CA ASP A 384 -15.28 -23.09 2.72
C ASP A 384 -15.64 -21.60 2.88
N ASN A 385 -15.71 -21.09 4.11
CA ASN A 385 -15.98 -19.67 4.34
C ASN A 385 -14.86 -18.77 3.83
N ILE A 386 -13.61 -19.19 4.01
CA ILE A 386 -12.43 -18.48 3.49
C ILE A 386 -12.50 -18.37 1.96
N ILE A 387 -12.76 -19.49 1.27
CA ILE A 387 -12.83 -19.51 -0.19
C ILE A 387 -14.08 -18.80 -0.70
N ASN A 388 -15.22 -18.91 -0.02
CA ASN A 388 -16.45 -18.20 -0.38
C ASN A 388 -16.26 -16.68 -0.28
N LEU A 389 -15.62 -16.17 0.79
CA LEU A 389 -15.30 -14.75 0.91
C LEU A 389 -14.35 -14.31 -0.21
N ALA A 390 -13.25 -15.05 -0.41
CA ALA A 390 -12.23 -14.70 -1.40
C ALA A 390 -12.78 -14.71 -2.83
N SER A 391 -13.63 -15.70 -3.17
CA SER A 391 -14.22 -15.81 -4.50
C SER A 391 -15.36 -14.84 -4.74
N GLY A 392 -16.10 -14.48 -3.68
CA GLY A 392 -17.28 -13.62 -3.78
C GLY A 392 -16.97 -12.12 -3.70
N THR A 393 -15.78 -11.72 -3.25
CA THR A 393 -15.43 -10.31 -3.08
C THR A 393 -14.54 -9.76 -4.20
N LYS A 394 -14.70 -8.47 -4.52
CA LYS A 394 -13.88 -7.75 -5.49
C LYS A 394 -12.65 -7.14 -4.80
N THR A 395 -11.75 -8.02 -4.31
CA THR A 395 -10.58 -7.59 -3.54
C THR A 395 -9.30 -8.29 -4.02
N SER A 396 -8.18 -7.59 -4.00
CA SER A 396 -6.90 -8.10 -4.50
C SER A 396 -6.19 -9.03 -3.50
N ARG A 397 -6.52 -8.94 -2.22
CA ARG A 397 -5.91 -9.76 -1.17
C ARG A 397 -6.84 -10.00 0.00
N VAL A 398 -6.85 -11.25 0.48
CA VAL A 398 -7.61 -11.69 1.65
C VAL A 398 -6.62 -12.18 2.71
N MET A 399 -6.62 -11.51 3.87
CA MET A 399 -5.80 -11.94 5.00
C MET A 399 -6.58 -12.90 5.89
N VAL A 400 -6.05 -14.11 6.08
CA VAL A 400 -6.69 -15.15 6.89
C VAL A 400 -5.99 -15.25 8.23
N ASN A 401 -6.75 -15.12 9.33
CA ASN A 401 -6.29 -15.30 10.71
C ASN A 401 -5.04 -14.49 11.08
N GLN A 402 -4.88 -13.28 10.54
CA GLN A 402 -3.75 -12.41 10.80
C GLN A 402 -4.17 -10.92 10.81
N PRO A 403 -3.45 -10.06 11.56
CA PRO A 403 -3.80 -8.64 11.62
C PRO A 403 -3.62 -7.97 10.26
N GLN A 404 -4.64 -7.26 9.78
CA GLN A 404 -4.71 -6.68 8.44
C GLN A 404 -3.59 -5.66 8.16
N ALA A 405 -3.48 -4.63 9.00
CA ALA A 405 -2.59 -3.50 8.74
C ALA A 405 -1.13 -3.91 8.47
N PRO A 406 -0.49 -4.76 9.29
CA PRO A 406 0.87 -5.20 9.02
C PRO A 406 0.97 -6.27 7.93
N SER A 407 -0.10 -7.04 7.65
CA SER A 407 -0.03 -8.25 6.81
C SER A 407 -0.22 -7.97 5.33
N ASN A 408 -1.11 -7.06 4.95
CA ASN A 408 -1.40 -6.74 3.55
C ASN A 408 -0.18 -6.25 2.76
N SER A 409 0.70 -5.54 3.44
CA SER A 409 1.94 -5.02 2.84
C SER A 409 3.10 -6.03 2.82
N GLY A 410 2.83 -7.29 3.11
CA GLY A 410 3.83 -8.31 3.39
C GLY A 410 4.36 -8.23 4.82
N ASN A 411 4.63 -9.37 5.42
CA ASN A 411 5.23 -9.45 6.76
C ASN A 411 6.12 -10.70 6.89
N LEU A 412 6.84 -10.82 8.01
CA LEU A 412 7.74 -11.95 8.28
C LEU A 412 7.01 -13.28 8.51
N TRP A 413 5.70 -13.25 8.74
CA TRP A 413 4.86 -14.44 8.97
C TRP A 413 3.93 -14.79 7.79
N ASN A 414 4.02 -14.09 6.67
CA ASN A 414 3.25 -14.45 5.48
C ASN A 414 4.09 -14.36 4.19
N GLY A 415 3.61 -14.97 3.12
CA GLY A 415 4.30 -15.02 1.83
C GLY A 415 4.05 -13.83 0.90
N MET A 416 3.41 -12.76 1.36
CA MET A 416 3.16 -11.57 0.54
C MET A 416 4.44 -10.75 0.36
N ARG A 417 4.69 -10.25 -0.85
CA ARG A 417 5.80 -9.33 -1.12
C ARG A 417 5.75 -8.10 -0.21
N GLN A 418 6.91 -7.71 0.30
CA GLN A 418 7.08 -6.57 1.21
C GLN A 418 7.03 -5.25 0.45
N THR A 419 6.03 -4.40 0.73
CA THR A 419 5.89 -3.10 0.06
C THR A 419 4.97 -2.15 0.84
N PHE A 420 4.93 -0.87 0.45
CA PHE A 420 3.87 0.07 0.81
C PHE A 420 3.03 0.52 -0.40
N SER A 421 3.17 -0.18 -1.53
CA SER A 421 2.42 0.10 -2.75
C SER A 421 1.54 -1.08 -3.11
N LEU A 422 0.27 -1.03 -2.69
CA LEU A 422 -0.69 -2.13 -2.78
C LEU A 422 -1.64 -1.92 -3.96
N GLY A 423 -1.41 -2.61 -5.08
CA GLY A 423 -2.29 -2.53 -6.25
C GLY A 423 -3.70 -3.03 -5.95
N CYS A 424 -4.72 -2.34 -6.44
CA CYS A 424 -6.12 -2.66 -6.20
C CYS A 424 -6.80 -3.32 -7.42
N GLY A 425 -6.03 -3.67 -8.44
CA GLY A 425 -6.54 -4.26 -9.67
C GLY A 425 -7.48 -3.35 -10.46
N SER A 426 -8.07 -3.88 -11.50
CA SER A 426 -9.06 -3.15 -12.30
C SER A 426 -10.30 -2.77 -11.49
N TRP A 427 -10.61 -3.48 -10.41
CA TRP A 427 -11.68 -3.12 -9.48
C TRP A 427 -11.46 -1.74 -8.86
N GLY A 428 -10.22 -1.45 -8.45
CA GLY A 428 -9.83 -0.14 -7.90
C GLY A 428 -9.29 0.85 -8.96
N GLY A 429 -9.47 0.56 -10.27
CA GLY A 429 -8.95 1.38 -11.34
C GLY A 429 -7.42 1.37 -11.45
N ASN A 430 -6.77 0.29 -10.96
CA ASN A 430 -5.31 0.17 -10.99
C ASN A 430 -4.84 -0.81 -12.08
N SER A 431 -3.61 -0.62 -12.55
CA SER A 431 -2.98 -1.44 -13.58
C SER A 431 -2.44 -2.79 -13.07
N THR A 432 -2.39 -2.99 -11.75
CA THR A 432 -2.00 -4.25 -11.10
C THR A 432 -2.81 -4.49 -9.84
N ASN A 433 -2.96 -5.76 -9.45
CA ASN A 433 -3.55 -6.21 -8.19
C ASN A 433 -2.49 -6.78 -7.22
N GLU A 434 -1.21 -6.62 -7.53
CA GLU A 434 -0.12 -7.18 -6.76
C GLU A 434 0.46 -6.19 -5.74
N ASN A 435 1.25 -6.71 -4.82
CA ASN A 435 2.16 -5.94 -3.99
C ASN A 435 3.32 -5.47 -4.86
N ILE A 436 3.33 -4.17 -5.20
CA ILE A 436 4.28 -3.61 -6.17
C ILE A 436 5.69 -3.66 -5.60
N ASN A 437 6.59 -4.29 -6.35
CA ASN A 437 8.00 -4.45 -6.05
C ASN A 437 8.87 -4.13 -7.29
N TRP A 438 10.15 -4.47 -7.28
CA TRP A 438 11.10 -4.21 -8.37
C TRP A 438 10.67 -4.83 -9.71
N GLU A 439 9.96 -5.97 -9.71
CA GLU A 439 9.51 -6.67 -10.93
C GLU A 439 8.58 -5.80 -11.78
N HIS A 440 7.81 -4.93 -11.12
CA HIS A 440 6.92 -3.98 -11.78
C HIS A 440 7.65 -2.75 -12.33
N LEU A 441 8.92 -2.55 -11.96
CA LEU A 441 9.74 -1.39 -12.30
C LEU A 441 10.81 -1.71 -13.35
N VAL A 442 10.65 -2.80 -14.09
CA VAL A 442 11.61 -3.23 -15.12
C VAL A 442 10.90 -3.57 -16.42
N ASN A 443 11.67 -3.63 -17.51
CA ASN A 443 11.27 -4.19 -18.79
C ASN A 443 11.88 -5.56 -18.96
N ILE A 444 11.16 -6.48 -19.59
CA ILE A 444 11.63 -7.82 -19.90
C ILE A 444 11.77 -7.98 -21.40
N THR A 445 12.99 -8.31 -21.86
CA THR A 445 13.21 -8.76 -23.24
C THR A 445 13.10 -10.28 -23.29
N TRP A 446 12.20 -10.76 -24.11
CA TRP A 446 11.96 -12.17 -24.36
C TRP A 446 12.80 -12.63 -25.56
N VAL A 447 13.68 -13.61 -25.33
CA VAL A 447 14.40 -14.31 -26.42
C VAL A 447 13.72 -15.66 -26.62
N SER A 448 13.05 -15.85 -27.75
CA SER A 448 12.37 -17.08 -28.07
C SER A 448 13.20 -17.83 -29.14
N LYS A 449 13.60 -19.06 -28.83
CA LYS A 449 14.25 -19.98 -29.79
C LYS A 449 13.25 -21.04 -30.26
N PRO A 450 13.40 -21.61 -31.43
CA PRO A 450 12.53 -22.68 -31.89
C PRO A 450 12.49 -23.86 -30.91
N LEU A 451 11.28 -24.41 -30.71
CA LEU A 451 11.13 -25.63 -29.91
C LEU A 451 11.91 -26.78 -30.62
N LYS A 452 12.47 -27.69 -29.83
CA LYS A 452 13.12 -28.92 -30.36
C LYS A 452 12.16 -29.77 -31.19
N LYS A 453 10.89 -29.78 -30.83
CA LYS A 453 9.79 -30.39 -31.57
C LYS A 453 8.62 -29.39 -31.59
N ALA A 454 8.18 -29.04 -32.79
CA ALA A 454 7.01 -28.20 -32.96
C ALA A 454 5.78 -28.87 -32.36
N LYS A 455 4.92 -28.05 -31.79
CA LYS A 455 3.59 -28.50 -31.34
C LYS A 455 2.74 -28.82 -32.57
N THR A 456 1.97 -29.87 -32.48
CA THR A 456 0.98 -30.24 -33.48
C THR A 456 -0.37 -29.76 -33.05
N LEU A 457 -1.17 -29.18 -33.94
CA LEU A 457 -2.56 -28.87 -33.62
C LEU A 457 -3.28 -30.21 -33.34
N PRO A 458 -4.01 -30.29 -32.20
CA PRO A 458 -4.90 -31.38 -31.96
C PRO A 458 -5.99 -31.47 -33.04
N SER A 459 -6.65 -32.63 -33.16
CA SER A 459 -7.83 -32.77 -34.03
C SER A 459 -8.98 -31.89 -33.57
N ASP A 460 -9.94 -31.63 -34.44
CA ASP A 460 -11.16 -30.85 -34.08
C ASP A 460 -11.91 -31.51 -32.92
N ASP A 461 -11.98 -32.83 -32.87
CA ASP A 461 -12.56 -33.56 -31.75
C ASP A 461 -11.83 -33.33 -30.43
N GLU A 462 -10.49 -33.28 -30.44
CA GLU A 462 -9.67 -33.04 -29.27
C GLU A 462 -9.79 -31.58 -28.79
N LEU A 463 -9.91 -30.63 -29.72
CA LEU A 463 -10.04 -29.20 -29.38
C LEU A 463 -11.46 -28.78 -29.06
N PHE A 464 -12.43 -29.26 -29.79
CA PHE A 464 -13.79 -28.73 -29.75
C PHE A 464 -14.85 -29.76 -29.31
N GLY A 465 -14.58 -31.06 -29.37
CA GLY A 465 -15.40 -32.16 -28.86
C GLY A 465 -16.86 -31.86 -28.63
N GLY A 466 -17.27 -31.87 -27.36
CA GLY A 466 -18.67 -31.61 -27.00
C GLY A 466 -19.23 -30.21 -27.30
N VAL A 467 -18.43 -29.28 -27.90
CA VAL A 467 -18.93 -27.99 -28.39
C VAL A 467 -19.49 -28.15 -29.80
N ILE A 468 -18.85 -28.93 -30.66
CA ILE A 468 -19.32 -29.18 -32.04
C ILE A 468 -20.72 -29.78 -32.00
N GLU A 469 -20.95 -30.78 -31.11
CA GLU A 469 -22.26 -31.42 -30.95
C GLU A 469 -23.37 -30.48 -30.48
N LYS A 470 -23.02 -29.44 -29.69
CA LYS A 470 -23.97 -28.43 -29.20
C LYS A 470 -24.28 -27.33 -30.22
N LEU A 471 -23.43 -27.17 -31.22
CA LEU A 471 -23.57 -26.14 -32.27
C LEU A 471 -24.14 -26.71 -33.56
N ALA A 472 -24.18 -28.05 -33.72
CA ALA A 472 -24.83 -28.75 -34.83
C ALA A 472 -26.33 -28.87 -34.60
#